data_4a07308b649f230a3ff7749278cf6a61
#
_entry.id   4a07308b649f230a3ff7749278cf6a61
#
_cell.length_a   1.000
_cell.length_b   1.000
_cell.length_c   1.000
_cell.angle_alpha   90.00
_cell.angle_beta   90.00
_cell.angle_gamma   90.00
#
_symmetry.space_group_name_H-M   'P 1'
#
loop_
_entity.id
_entity.type
_entity.pdbx_description
1 polymer ?
#
loop_
_entity_poly.entity_id
_entity_poly.type
_entity_poly.pdbx_seq_one_letter_code
_entity_poly.pdbx_strand_id
1 'polypeptide(L)'
;MKANRTIAKTAKPGMTLRELNDVCKKVLAEGCIRLGLIENEEEIGTYYMHSVSHHLGIDVHDVNTLENDKLLPGMVISDEPGLYIDEWEIGIRIEDDLLITEDGCEVLSEQIIRDPDEIEGFMQNR
;
A
#
# COMPACT_ATOMS: atom_id res chain seq x y z
N MET A 1 -1.72 8.11 1.54
CA MET A 1 -0.54 8.76 0.87
C MET A 1 0.81 8.44 1.51
N LYS A 2 1.06 8.66 2.85
CA LYS A 2 2.39 8.36 3.46
C LYS A 2 2.76 6.88 3.31
N ALA A 3 1.81 5.96 3.50
CA ALA A 3 2.05 4.53 3.36
C ALA A 3 2.44 4.16 1.92
N ASN A 4 1.64 4.53 0.91
CA ASN A 4 1.97 4.28 -0.50
C ASN A 4 3.38 4.78 -0.87
N ARG A 5 3.68 6.05 -0.53
CA ARG A 5 5.02 6.62 -0.79
C ARG A 5 6.14 5.87 -0.08
N THR A 6 5.87 5.29 1.10
CA THR A 6 6.87 4.50 1.83
C THR A 6 7.05 3.14 1.19
N ILE A 7 5.98 2.46 0.79
CA ILE A 7 6.06 1.18 0.07
C ILE A 7 6.81 1.35 -1.24
N ALA A 8 6.43 2.32 -2.09
CA ALA A 8 7.11 2.59 -3.35
C ALA A 8 8.62 2.91 -3.19
N LYS A 9 9.04 3.53 -2.08
CA LYS A 9 10.46 3.78 -1.78
C LYS A 9 11.20 2.56 -1.23
N THR A 10 10.47 1.57 -0.72
CA THR A 10 11.04 0.41 -0.01
C THR A 10 11.06 -0.83 -0.88
N ALA A 11 10.05 -1.01 -1.74
CA ALA A 11 9.89 -2.19 -2.59
C ALA A 11 11.08 -2.36 -3.53
N LYS A 12 11.67 -3.56 -3.51
CA LYS A 12 12.82 -3.92 -4.33
C LYS A 12 12.97 -5.44 -4.44
N PRO A 13 13.76 -5.94 -5.39
CA PRO A 13 14.05 -7.36 -5.50
C PRO A 13 14.58 -7.97 -4.19
N GLY A 14 14.18 -9.21 -3.93
CA GLY A 14 14.58 -9.98 -2.76
C GLY A 14 13.71 -9.77 -1.52
N MET A 15 12.87 -8.75 -1.48
CA MET A 15 11.84 -8.57 -0.45
C MET A 15 10.66 -9.51 -0.70
N THR A 16 9.93 -9.81 0.37
CA THR A 16 8.65 -10.53 0.32
C THR A 16 7.48 -9.55 0.48
N LEU A 17 6.28 -9.94 0.02
CA LEU A 17 5.05 -9.18 0.26
C LEU A 17 4.77 -9.01 1.76
N ARG A 18 5.16 -10.00 2.58
CA ARG A 18 5.04 -9.92 4.05
C ARG A 18 5.88 -8.79 4.62
N GLU A 19 7.15 -8.66 4.20
CA GLU A 19 8.04 -7.58 4.66
C GLU A 19 7.49 -6.20 4.25
N LEU A 20 6.93 -6.06 3.04
CA LEU A 20 6.24 -4.83 2.62
C LEU A 20 5.01 -4.55 3.49
N ASN A 21 4.22 -5.58 3.81
CA ASN A 21 3.07 -5.44 4.69
C ASN A 21 3.45 -5.00 6.11
N ASP A 22 4.56 -5.49 6.65
CA ASP A 22 5.06 -5.07 7.95
C ASP A 22 5.50 -3.60 7.95
N VAL A 23 6.12 -3.12 6.86
CA VAL A 23 6.42 -1.69 6.66
C VAL A 23 5.13 -0.87 6.62
N CYS A 24 4.11 -1.32 5.88
CA CYS A 24 2.81 -0.65 5.80
C CYS A 24 2.15 -0.53 7.18
N LYS A 25 2.05 -1.66 7.90
CA LYS A 25 1.48 -1.71 9.26
C LYS A 25 2.11 -0.68 10.19
N LYS A 26 3.43 -0.59 10.19
CA LYS A 26 4.16 0.37 11.01
C LYS A 26 3.77 1.82 10.70
N VAL A 27 3.74 2.18 9.41
CA VAL A 27 3.37 3.55 8.98
C VAL A 27 1.93 3.88 9.34
N LEU A 28 1.00 2.93 9.17
CA LEU A 28 -0.41 3.11 9.50
C LEU A 28 -0.60 3.20 11.02
N ALA A 29 0.07 2.33 11.80
CA ALA A 29 0.01 2.35 13.25
C ALA A 29 0.51 3.69 13.83
N GLU A 30 1.65 4.21 13.35
CA GLU A 30 2.12 5.56 13.72
C GLU A 30 1.06 6.65 13.46
N GLY A 31 0.29 6.51 12.38
CA GLY A 31 -0.82 7.41 12.05
C GLY A 31 -1.98 7.26 13.04
N CYS A 32 -2.42 6.04 13.30
CA CYS A 32 -3.52 5.72 14.20
C CYS A 32 -3.22 6.13 15.67
N ILE A 33 -1.97 5.94 16.13
CA ILE A 33 -1.54 6.42 17.46
C ILE A 33 -1.67 7.95 17.56
N ARG A 34 -1.22 8.69 16.53
CA ARG A 34 -1.36 10.17 16.52
C ARG A 34 -2.81 10.64 16.52
N LEU A 35 -3.72 9.85 15.96
CA LEU A 35 -5.16 10.13 15.95
C LEU A 35 -5.86 9.68 17.23
N GLY A 36 -5.16 8.97 18.13
CA GLY A 36 -5.74 8.42 19.36
C GLY A 36 -6.67 7.23 19.13
N LEU A 37 -6.54 6.55 17.98
CA LEU A 37 -7.34 5.37 17.64
C LEU A 37 -6.81 4.08 18.29
N ILE A 38 -5.48 4.00 18.47
CA ILE A 38 -4.79 2.88 19.13
C ILE A 38 -3.72 3.42 20.09
N GLU A 39 -3.34 2.62 21.07
CA GLU A 39 -2.30 2.96 22.03
C GLU A 39 -0.92 2.41 21.62
N ASN A 40 -0.89 1.27 20.92
CA ASN A 40 0.33 0.59 20.49
C ASN A 40 0.19 0.00 19.08
N GLU A 41 1.33 -0.32 18.44
CA GLU A 41 1.39 -0.78 17.04
C GLU A 41 0.67 -2.13 16.81
N GLU A 42 0.58 -2.99 17.83
CA GLU A 42 -0.02 -4.32 17.72
C GLU A 42 -1.54 -4.26 17.47
N GLU A 43 -2.17 -3.16 17.85
CA GLU A 43 -3.62 -2.94 17.69
C GLU A 43 -4.02 -2.54 16.26
N ILE A 44 -3.04 -2.30 15.36
CA ILE A 44 -3.33 -1.83 13.98
C ILE A 44 -4.28 -2.76 13.21
N GLY A 45 -4.31 -4.04 13.55
CA GLY A 45 -5.21 -5.01 12.93
C GLY A 45 -6.70 -4.69 13.07
N THR A 46 -7.08 -3.83 14.02
CA THR A 46 -8.46 -3.35 14.18
C THR A 46 -8.89 -2.49 12.98
N TYR A 47 -7.98 -1.69 12.44
CA TYR A 47 -8.26 -0.71 11.38
C TYR A 47 -7.62 -1.04 10.03
N TYR A 48 -6.74 -2.06 10.01
CA TYR A 48 -6.07 -2.54 8.80
C TYR A 48 -6.04 -4.07 8.78
N MET A 49 -6.97 -4.68 8.08
CA MET A 49 -7.28 -6.11 8.14
C MET A 49 -6.89 -6.91 6.89
N HIS A 50 -6.20 -6.31 5.92
CA HIS A 50 -5.74 -6.97 4.70
C HIS A 50 -4.24 -6.77 4.46
N SER A 51 -3.68 -7.36 3.43
CA SER A 51 -2.30 -7.13 3.00
C SER A 51 -2.17 -5.86 2.18
N VAL A 52 -0.98 -5.23 2.19
CA VAL A 52 -0.70 -4.02 1.39
C VAL A 52 -0.57 -4.31 -0.10
N SER A 53 -0.36 -5.58 -0.47
CA SER A 53 0.04 -5.93 -1.83
C SER A 53 -0.31 -7.37 -2.17
N HIS A 54 -0.58 -7.60 -3.44
CA HIS A 54 -0.71 -8.90 -4.09
C HIS A 54 -0.10 -8.85 -5.49
N HIS A 55 0.15 -10.02 -6.08
CA HIS A 55 0.57 -10.12 -7.48
C HIS A 55 -0.61 -9.81 -8.41
N LEU A 56 -0.32 -9.15 -9.52
CA LEU A 56 -1.25 -8.83 -10.59
C LEU A 56 -0.97 -9.73 -11.81
N GLY A 57 -2.02 -10.20 -12.46
CA GLY A 57 -1.93 -11.05 -13.63
C GLY A 57 -3.29 -11.26 -14.30
N ILE A 58 -3.60 -12.51 -14.69
CA ILE A 58 -4.90 -12.86 -15.28
C ILE A 58 -6.00 -12.71 -14.24
N ASP A 59 -5.75 -13.17 -13.01
CA ASP A 59 -6.62 -12.97 -11.86
C ASP A 59 -6.22 -11.71 -11.09
N VAL A 60 -7.20 -11.04 -10.49
CA VAL A 60 -6.97 -9.83 -9.68
C VAL A 60 -6.04 -10.10 -8.48
N HIS A 61 -6.18 -11.26 -7.86
CA HIS A 61 -5.22 -11.82 -6.90
C HIS A 61 -4.53 -13.01 -7.56
N ASP A 62 -3.51 -12.73 -8.38
CA ASP A 62 -2.88 -13.78 -9.17
C ASP A 62 -2.00 -14.69 -8.32
N VAL A 63 -1.84 -15.91 -8.80
CA VAL A 63 -1.06 -16.94 -8.12
C VAL A 63 0.44 -16.63 -8.20
N ASN A 64 1.16 -17.03 -7.16
CA ASN A 64 2.62 -16.98 -7.11
C ASN A 64 3.19 -18.40 -7.01
N THR A 65 4.11 -18.74 -7.88
CA THR A 65 4.78 -20.05 -7.92
C THR A 65 6.20 -20.02 -7.35
N LEU A 66 6.61 -18.91 -6.75
CA LEU A 66 7.97 -18.74 -6.22
C LEU A 66 8.14 -19.50 -4.90
N GLU A 67 9.14 -20.38 -4.83
CA GLU A 67 9.43 -21.17 -3.62
C GLU A 67 9.73 -20.32 -2.37
N ASN A 68 10.21 -19.07 -2.56
CA ASN A 68 10.63 -18.20 -1.45
C ASN A 68 9.80 -16.91 -1.34
N ASP A 69 8.73 -16.77 -2.11
CA ASP A 69 7.84 -15.59 -2.10
C ASP A 69 8.55 -14.22 -2.22
N LYS A 70 9.74 -14.23 -2.87
CA LYS A 70 10.56 -13.03 -3.05
C LYS A 70 10.25 -12.34 -4.36
N LEU A 71 10.17 -11.02 -4.29
CA LEU A 71 10.01 -10.17 -5.46
C LEU A 71 11.24 -10.28 -6.37
N LEU A 72 10.99 -10.37 -7.67
CA LEU A 72 11.99 -10.39 -8.73
C LEU A 72 11.74 -9.24 -9.70
N PRO A 73 12.79 -8.74 -10.39
CA PRO A 73 12.62 -7.75 -11.46
C PRO A 73 11.61 -8.23 -12.53
N GLY A 74 10.76 -7.32 -13.00
CA GLY A 74 9.71 -7.58 -13.96
C GLY A 74 8.36 -7.99 -13.34
N MET A 75 8.29 -8.23 -12.03
CA MET A 75 7.01 -8.47 -11.34
C MET A 75 6.22 -7.17 -11.20
N VAL A 76 4.90 -7.29 -11.31
CA VAL A 76 3.96 -6.20 -10.99
C VAL A 76 3.17 -6.60 -9.75
N ILE A 77 3.08 -5.69 -8.80
CA ILE A 77 2.35 -5.88 -7.55
C ILE A 77 1.49 -4.64 -7.26
N SER A 78 0.38 -4.82 -6.51
CA SER A 78 -0.39 -3.71 -5.97
C SER A 78 0.35 -3.02 -4.81
N ASP A 79 0.03 -1.75 -4.56
CA ASP A 79 0.37 -0.98 -3.35
C ASP A 79 -0.91 -0.31 -2.85
N GLU A 80 -1.64 -1.00 -1.99
CA GLU A 80 -3.02 -0.66 -1.62
C GLU A 80 -3.25 -0.51 -0.10
N PRO A 81 -2.49 0.30 0.61
CA PRO A 81 -2.75 0.53 2.02
C PRO A 81 -4.12 1.14 2.25
N GLY A 82 -4.87 0.59 3.21
CA GLY A 82 -6.20 1.08 3.57
C GLY A 82 -6.35 1.26 5.08
N LEU A 83 -7.26 2.14 5.47
CA LEU A 83 -7.74 2.27 6.85
C LEU A 83 -9.26 2.25 6.86
N TYR A 84 -9.83 1.48 7.78
CA TYR A 84 -11.27 1.30 7.91
C TYR A 84 -11.65 1.54 9.37
N ILE A 85 -12.31 2.68 9.62
CA ILE A 85 -12.59 3.20 10.96
C ILE A 85 -14.10 3.18 11.16
N ASP A 86 -14.61 2.08 11.72
CA ASP A 86 -16.06 1.85 11.87
C ASP A 86 -16.71 2.92 12.74
N GLU A 87 -16.03 3.39 13.79
CA GLU A 87 -16.53 4.41 14.70
C GLU A 87 -16.79 5.75 13.99
N TRP A 88 -16.13 5.99 12.87
CA TRP A 88 -16.27 7.19 12.07
C TRP A 88 -17.03 6.94 10.76
N GLU A 89 -17.42 5.70 10.51
CA GLU A 89 -18.04 5.27 9.24
C GLU A 89 -17.18 5.64 8.01
N ILE A 90 -15.84 5.52 8.15
CA ILE A 90 -14.88 5.90 7.10
C ILE A 90 -14.04 4.70 6.70
N GLY A 91 -13.94 4.46 5.38
CA GLY A 91 -12.95 3.58 4.77
C GLY A 91 -12.20 4.34 3.67
N ILE A 92 -10.87 4.32 3.73
CA ILE A 92 -10.01 4.97 2.73
C ILE A 92 -8.95 3.99 2.28
N ARG A 93 -8.88 3.75 0.96
CA ARG A 93 -7.82 3.01 0.29
C ARG A 93 -7.38 3.78 -0.95
N ILE A 94 -6.08 3.89 -1.15
CA ILE A 94 -5.46 4.43 -2.36
C ILE A 94 -4.53 3.35 -2.88
N GLU A 95 -4.64 3.04 -4.16
CA GLU A 95 -3.94 1.93 -4.78
C GLU A 95 -3.10 2.42 -5.96
N ASP A 96 -1.89 1.95 -6.01
CA ASP A 96 -0.95 2.12 -7.10
C ASP A 96 -0.47 0.74 -7.59
N ASP A 97 -0.03 0.63 -8.84
CA ASP A 97 0.65 -0.53 -9.38
C ASP A 97 2.16 -0.28 -9.40
N LEU A 98 2.94 -1.22 -8.86
CA LEU A 98 4.38 -1.15 -8.81
C LEU A 98 5.03 -2.20 -9.70
N LEU A 99 5.83 -1.76 -10.67
CA LEU A 99 6.75 -2.63 -11.42
C LEU A 99 8.06 -2.75 -10.65
N ILE A 100 8.45 -3.96 -10.26
CA ILE A 100 9.73 -4.22 -9.61
C ILE A 100 10.86 -4.13 -10.67
N THR A 101 11.83 -3.24 -10.43
CA THR A 101 13.01 -3.03 -11.28
C THR A 101 14.21 -3.80 -10.75
N GLU A 102 15.39 -3.64 -11.35
CA GLU A 102 16.63 -4.31 -10.91
C GLU A 102 17.08 -3.90 -9.50
N ASP A 103 16.75 -2.67 -9.07
CA ASP A 103 17.25 -2.07 -7.82
C ASP A 103 16.17 -1.41 -6.94
N GLY A 104 14.90 -1.42 -7.38
CA GLY A 104 13.79 -0.78 -6.68
C GLY A 104 12.45 -1.12 -7.30
N CYS A 105 11.62 -0.10 -7.48
CA CYS A 105 10.37 -0.21 -8.24
C CYS A 105 10.02 1.11 -8.94
N GLU A 106 9.15 0.99 -9.95
CA GLU A 106 8.52 2.08 -10.69
C GLU A 106 7.02 2.09 -10.40
N VAL A 107 6.44 3.26 -10.14
CA VAL A 107 4.98 3.43 -9.96
C VAL A 107 4.35 3.60 -11.33
N LEU A 108 3.64 2.58 -11.82
CA LEU A 108 3.02 2.59 -13.16
C LEU A 108 1.85 3.57 -13.26
N SER A 109 1.18 3.85 -12.14
CA SER A 109 0.05 4.77 -12.02
C SER A 109 0.45 6.21 -11.63
N GLU A 110 1.73 6.58 -11.70
CA GLU A 110 2.25 7.87 -11.20
C GLU A 110 1.53 9.09 -11.79
N GLN A 111 1.10 9.03 -13.05
CA GLN A 111 0.40 10.13 -13.74
C GLN A 111 -1.06 10.30 -13.31
N ILE A 112 -1.62 9.36 -12.52
CA ILE A 112 -2.99 9.44 -12.04
C ILE A 112 -3.03 10.34 -10.80
N ILE A 113 -3.94 11.33 -10.81
CA ILE A 113 -4.17 12.21 -9.65
C ILE A 113 -4.69 11.36 -8.48
N ARG A 114 -3.96 11.33 -7.36
CA ARG A 114 -4.30 10.57 -6.15
C ARG A 114 -4.08 11.33 -4.85
N ASP A 115 -3.36 12.44 -4.91
CA ASP A 115 -3.20 13.30 -3.73
C ASP A 115 -4.55 14.00 -3.42
N PRO A 116 -5.04 13.98 -2.16
CA PRO A 116 -6.32 14.59 -1.80
C PRO A 116 -6.44 16.05 -2.19
N ASP A 117 -5.39 16.85 -1.98
CA ASP A 117 -5.40 18.28 -2.31
C ASP A 117 -5.48 18.51 -3.83
N GLU A 118 -4.80 17.66 -4.62
CA GLU A 118 -4.87 17.70 -6.08
C GLU A 118 -6.25 17.28 -6.59
N ILE A 119 -6.87 16.25 -5.99
CA ILE A 119 -8.23 15.81 -6.34
C ILE A 119 -9.23 16.92 -6.03
N GLU A 120 -9.16 17.55 -4.85
CA GLU A 120 -10.03 18.66 -4.49
C GLU A 120 -9.87 19.83 -5.47
N GLY A 121 -8.64 20.23 -5.77
CA GLY A 121 -8.34 21.29 -6.74
C GLY A 121 -8.88 20.98 -8.13
N PHE A 122 -8.74 19.75 -8.61
CA PHE A 122 -9.29 19.31 -9.89
C PHE A 122 -10.82 19.36 -9.91
N MET A 123 -11.48 18.92 -8.83
CA MET A 123 -12.94 18.88 -8.74
C MET A 123 -13.57 20.27 -8.61
N GLN A 124 -12.89 21.23 -7.98
CA GLN A 124 -13.36 22.62 -7.84
C GLN A 124 -13.32 23.41 -9.17
N ASN A 125 -12.47 22.98 -10.12
CA ASN A 125 -12.29 23.65 -11.41
C ASN A 125 -13.11 23.01 -12.56
N ARG A 126 -14.10 22.20 -12.26
CA ARG A 126 -15.03 21.58 -13.23
C ARG A 126 -16.28 22.38 -13.46
#